data_b052de15a52aa38b991fab4920c26f66
#
_entry.id   b052de15a52aa38b991fab4920c26f66
#
_cell.length_a   1.000
_cell.length_b   1.000
_cell.length_c   1.000
_cell.angle_alpha   90.00
_cell.angle_beta   90.00
_cell.angle_gamma   90.00
#
_symmetry.space_group_name_H-M   'P 1'
#
loop_
_entity.id
_entity.type
_entity.pdbx_description
1 polymer ?
#
loop_
_entity_poly.entity_id
_entity_poly.type
_entity_poly.pdbx_seq_one_letter_code
_entity_poly.pdbx_strand_id
1 'polypeptide(L)'
;MRTDILQQAQAIRASMDAAAIVLTDEQAVKAPRLYPTWAAGLTVKAGDRLYYPGTDKLYKVRDGKGHTTQSDWTPDVTPDLYSVVDVAHAGTIETPIPAARGMEYTYGLYYLDEEDGNTYLCQRTGEAAGGTIVLQYMPHELIGNYFTAV
;
A
#
# COMPACT_ATOMS: atom_id res chain seq x y z
N MET A 1 -31.60 5.44 -29.75
CA MET A 1 -31.82 5.68 -28.31
C MET A 1 -30.92 4.80 -27.40
N ARG A 2 -30.89 3.50 -27.54
CA ARG A 2 -30.01 2.61 -26.79
C ARG A 2 -28.52 2.91 -27.00
N THR A 3 -28.12 3.26 -28.22
CA THR A 3 -26.74 3.59 -28.58
C THR A 3 -26.26 4.85 -27.83
N ASP A 4 -27.13 5.86 -27.68
CA ASP A 4 -26.81 7.11 -27.00
C ASP A 4 -26.61 6.90 -25.50
N ILE A 5 -27.46 6.07 -24.87
CA ILE A 5 -27.34 5.73 -23.47
C ILE A 5 -26.04 4.96 -23.20
N LEU A 6 -25.70 4.01 -24.05
CA LEU A 6 -24.47 3.24 -23.96
C LEU A 6 -23.24 4.13 -24.15
N GLN A 7 -23.26 5.04 -25.13
CA GLN A 7 -22.17 6.02 -25.32
C GLN A 7 -22.00 6.94 -24.13
N GLN A 8 -23.10 7.41 -23.54
CA GLN A 8 -23.06 8.24 -22.32
C GLN A 8 -22.48 7.46 -21.14
N ALA A 9 -22.89 6.21 -20.94
CA ALA A 9 -22.36 5.35 -19.89
C ALA A 9 -20.84 5.10 -20.07
N GLN A 10 -20.40 4.86 -21.30
CA GLN A 10 -18.98 4.69 -21.61
C GLN A 10 -18.19 5.97 -21.37
N ALA A 11 -18.74 7.13 -21.71
CA ALA A 11 -18.09 8.43 -21.47
C ALA A 11 -17.96 8.71 -19.97
N ILE A 12 -19.00 8.40 -19.17
CA ILE A 12 -18.95 8.51 -17.72
C ILE A 12 -17.88 7.59 -17.14
N ARG A 13 -17.83 6.34 -17.59
CA ARG A 13 -16.81 5.38 -17.13
C ARG A 13 -15.40 5.86 -17.46
N ALA A 14 -15.17 6.36 -18.68
CA ALA A 14 -13.86 6.90 -19.08
C ALA A 14 -13.47 8.10 -18.21
N SER A 15 -14.43 8.97 -17.84
CA SER A 15 -14.18 10.09 -16.95
C SER A 15 -13.84 9.62 -15.52
N MET A 16 -14.51 8.59 -15.03
CA MET A 16 -14.20 7.98 -13.72
C MET A 16 -12.82 7.36 -13.71
N ASP A 17 -12.46 6.64 -14.75
CA ASP A 17 -11.14 6.00 -14.86
C ASP A 17 -10.02 7.04 -14.93
N ALA A 18 -10.21 8.13 -15.66
CA ALA A 18 -9.26 9.23 -15.73
C ALA A 18 -9.11 9.93 -14.37
N ALA A 19 -10.21 10.13 -13.64
CA ALA A 19 -10.19 10.72 -12.30
C ALA A 19 -9.50 9.79 -11.29
N ALA A 20 -9.71 8.48 -11.40
CA ALA A 20 -9.11 7.48 -10.50
C ALA A 20 -7.58 7.51 -10.51
N ILE A 21 -6.96 7.83 -11.65
CA ILE A 21 -5.49 7.91 -11.80
C ILE A 21 -4.91 9.02 -10.93
N VAL A 22 -5.62 10.13 -10.74
CA VAL A 22 -5.12 11.31 -10.02
C VAL A 22 -5.57 11.37 -8.55
N LEU A 23 -6.35 10.40 -8.08
CA LEU A 23 -6.77 10.34 -6.68
C LEU A 23 -5.58 10.04 -5.76
N THR A 24 -5.59 10.66 -4.59
CA THR A 24 -4.66 10.28 -3.52
C THR A 24 -5.01 8.90 -2.99
N ASP A 25 -4.08 8.26 -2.27
CA ASP A 25 -4.35 6.96 -1.65
C ASP A 25 -5.52 7.02 -0.67
N GLU A 26 -5.65 8.12 0.09
CA GLU A 26 -6.79 8.35 0.99
C GLU A 26 -8.14 8.41 0.26
N GLN A 27 -8.16 9.03 -0.90
CA GLN A 27 -9.36 9.09 -1.74
C GLN A 27 -9.63 7.74 -2.41
N ALA A 28 -8.59 7.07 -2.88
CA ALA A 28 -8.66 5.80 -3.57
C ALA A 28 -9.27 4.69 -2.71
N VAL A 29 -8.87 4.59 -1.44
CA VAL A 29 -9.39 3.54 -0.55
C VAL A 29 -10.88 3.70 -0.21
N LYS A 30 -11.43 4.89 -0.38
CA LYS A 30 -12.86 5.14 -0.20
C LYS A 30 -13.71 4.64 -1.36
N ALA A 31 -13.08 4.41 -2.52
CA ALA A 31 -13.76 3.97 -3.74
C ALA A 31 -12.93 2.90 -4.48
N PRO A 32 -12.62 1.77 -3.84
CA PRO A 32 -11.74 0.76 -4.43
C PRO A 32 -12.31 0.15 -5.72
N ARG A 33 -13.61 0.18 -5.87
CA ARG A 33 -14.29 -0.33 -7.06
C ARG A 33 -14.12 0.54 -8.31
N LEU A 34 -13.52 1.74 -8.19
CA LEU A 34 -13.12 2.54 -9.34
C LEU A 34 -11.92 1.93 -10.08
N TYR A 35 -11.16 1.08 -9.41
CA TYR A 35 -9.94 0.47 -9.95
C TYR A 35 -10.24 -0.91 -10.53
N PRO A 36 -9.43 -1.37 -11.53
CA PRO A 36 -9.59 -2.71 -12.07
C PRO A 36 -9.50 -3.77 -10.97
N THR A 37 -10.34 -4.79 -11.07
CA THR A 37 -10.22 -5.97 -10.20
C THR A 37 -9.02 -6.79 -10.66
N TRP A 38 -8.16 -7.14 -9.71
CA TRP A 38 -7.01 -8.00 -10.01
C TRP A 38 -7.48 -9.35 -10.55
N ALA A 39 -6.87 -9.78 -11.64
CA ALA A 39 -7.06 -11.09 -12.24
C ALA A 39 -5.75 -11.49 -12.95
N ALA A 40 -5.56 -12.77 -13.22
CA ALA A 40 -4.43 -13.22 -14.00
C ALA A 40 -4.53 -12.75 -15.45
N GLY A 41 -3.39 -12.43 -16.07
CA GLY A 41 -3.32 -12.03 -17.46
C GLY A 41 -3.46 -10.52 -17.71
N LEU A 42 -3.47 -9.70 -16.67
CA LEU A 42 -3.47 -8.24 -16.80
C LEU A 42 -2.04 -7.71 -16.97
N THR A 43 -1.86 -6.76 -17.86
CA THR A 43 -0.61 -6.00 -17.96
C THR A 43 -0.73 -4.77 -17.07
N VAL A 44 0.13 -4.70 -16.05
CA VAL A 44 0.14 -3.62 -15.07
C VAL A 44 1.46 -2.88 -15.08
N LYS A 45 1.42 -1.59 -14.73
CA LYS A 45 2.57 -0.69 -14.69
C LYS A 45 2.81 -0.21 -13.27
N ALA A 46 4.02 0.23 -13.00
CA ALA A 46 4.35 0.88 -11.73
C ALA A 46 3.35 2.01 -11.43
N GLY A 47 2.83 2.04 -10.21
CA GLY A 47 1.83 3.01 -9.78
C GLY A 47 0.38 2.64 -10.05
N ASP A 48 0.10 1.61 -10.85
CA ASP A 48 -1.26 1.12 -11.06
C ASP A 48 -1.86 0.62 -9.75
N ARG A 49 -3.14 0.95 -9.54
CA ARG A 49 -3.91 0.46 -8.40
C ARG A 49 -4.90 -0.60 -8.86
N LEU A 50 -5.00 -1.69 -8.09
CA LEU A 50 -5.85 -2.83 -8.39
C LEU A 50 -6.62 -3.24 -7.14
N TYR A 51 -7.91 -3.52 -7.29
CA TYR A 51 -8.72 -4.09 -6.23
C TYR A 51 -8.58 -5.61 -6.23
N TYR A 52 -8.22 -6.18 -5.08
CA TYR A 52 -8.10 -7.63 -4.92
C TYR A 52 -9.21 -8.16 -4.02
N PRO A 53 -10.19 -8.91 -4.57
CA PRO A 53 -11.33 -9.42 -3.80
C PRO A 53 -10.95 -10.41 -2.70
N GLY A 54 -9.84 -11.15 -2.87
CA GLY A 54 -9.41 -12.16 -1.92
C GLY A 54 -9.13 -11.60 -0.52
N THR A 55 -8.67 -10.36 -0.43
CA THR A 55 -8.42 -9.67 0.84
C THR A 55 -9.29 -8.43 1.02
N ASP A 56 -10.14 -8.11 0.05
CA ASP A 56 -10.98 -6.91 0.03
C ASP A 56 -10.16 -5.62 0.24
N LYS A 57 -9.01 -5.55 -0.43
CA LYS A 57 -8.06 -4.43 -0.31
C LYS A 57 -7.65 -3.90 -1.68
N LEU A 58 -7.21 -2.65 -1.67
CA LEU A 58 -6.61 -2.01 -2.82
C LEU A 58 -5.09 -2.15 -2.75
N TYR A 59 -4.48 -2.53 -3.85
CA TYR A 59 -3.03 -2.69 -3.98
C TYR A 59 -2.47 -1.79 -5.07
N LYS A 60 -1.23 -1.39 -4.91
CA LYS A 60 -0.50 -0.55 -5.84
C LYS A 60 0.75 -1.28 -6.33
N VAL A 61 0.97 -1.27 -7.65
CA VAL A 61 2.19 -1.84 -8.23
C VAL A 61 3.39 -0.99 -7.84
N ARG A 62 4.42 -1.61 -7.29
CA ARG A 62 5.63 -0.93 -6.83
C ARG A 62 6.43 -0.36 -8.00
N ASP A 63 7.25 0.65 -7.73
CA ASP A 63 8.11 1.27 -8.73
C ASP A 63 9.07 0.24 -9.37
N GLY A 64 9.16 0.28 -10.69
CA GLY A 64 9.98 -0.66 -11.45
C GLY A 64 9.44 -2.08 -11.52
N LYS A 65 8.23 -2.34 -11.04
CA LYS A 65 7.63 -3.68 -10.95
C LYS A 65 6.45 -3.91 -11.88
N GLY A 66 6.37 -3.16 -12.99
CA GLY A 66 5.39 -3.44 -14.05
C GLY A 66 5.56 -4.87 -14.60
N HIS A 67 4.46 -5.58 -14.80
CA HIS A 67 4.47 -6.99 -15.23
C HIS A 67 3.12 -7.42 -15.79
N THR A 68 3.04 -8.63 -16.31
CA THR A 68 1.77 -9.29 -16.61
C THR A 68 1.43 -10.20 -15.44
N THR A 69 0.23 -10.03 -14.87
CA THR A 69 -0.19 -10.77 -13.68
C THR A 69 -0.33 -12.27 -13.95
N GLN A 70 0.00 -13.07 -12.97
CA GLN A 70 -0.09 -14.53 -13.02
C GLN A 70 -0.95 -15.05 -11.87
N SER A 71 -1.61 -16.19 -12.07
CA SER A 71 -2.58 -16.74 -11.13
C SER A 71 -2.00 -17.06 -9.74
N ASP A 72 -0.70 -17.36 -9.67
CA ASP A 72 0.03 -17.65 -8.45
C ASP A 72 0.75 -16.43 -7.85
N TRP A 73 0.68 -15.28 -8.52
CA TRP A 73 1.29 -14.02 -8.07
C TRP A 73 0.22 -13.03 -7.58
N THR A 74 -0.63 -13.49 -6.68
CA THR A 74 -1.67 -12.63 -6.10
C THR A 74 -1.06 -11.52 -5.24
N PRO A 75 -1.71 -10.34 -5.13
CA PRO A 75 -1.12 -9.18 -4.44
C PRO A 75 -0.77 -9.42 -2.97
N ASP A 76 -1.51 -10.30 -2.30
CA ASP A 76 -1.32 -10.63 -0.89
C ASP A 76 -0.08 -11.49 -0.63
N VAL A 77 0.39 -12.24 -1.62
CA VAL A 77 1.55 -13.15 -1.47
C VAL A 77 2.80 -12.67 -2.21
N THR A 78 2.73 -11.54 -2.92
CA THR A 78 3.85 -10.98 -3.68
C THR A 78 4.17 -9.54 -3.24
N PRO A 79 4.67 -9.35 -2.01
CA PRO A 79 4.96 -8.00 -1.50
C PRO A 79 6.07 -7.27 -2.27
N ASP A 80 6.88 -7.98 -3.04
CA ASP A 80 7.88 -7.38 -3.92
C ASP A 80 7.27 -6.63 -5.10
N LEU A 81 6.10 -7.06 -5.56
CA LEU A 81 5.40 -6.49 -6.72
C LEU A 81 4.37 -5.45 -6.33
N TYR A 82 3.75 -5.61 -5.17
CA TYR A 82 2.63 -4.79 -4.72
C TYR A 82 2.83 -4.25 -3.32
N SER A 83 2.31 -3.05 -3.09
CA SER A 83 2.11 -2.52 -1.74
C SER A 83 0.62 -2.38 -1.48
N VAL A 84 0.17 -2.71 -0.28
CA VAL A 84 -1.21 -2.46 0.11
C VAL A 84 -1.42 -0.95 0.28
N VAL A 85 -2.55 -0.45 -0.21
CA VAL A 85 -2.95 0.95 0.02
C VAL A 85 -3.70 1.00 1.35
N ASP A 86 -3.00 1.34 2.41
CA ASP A 86 -3.53 1.36 3.77
C ASP A 86 -3.28 2.75 4.39
N VAL A 87 -4.33 3.55 4.44
CA VAL A 87 -4.25 4.90 5.00
C VAL A 87 -4.51 4.95 6.51
N ALA A 88 -5.10 3.89 7.07
CA ALA A 88 -5.25 3.77 8.51
C ALA A 88 -3.91 3.49 9.20
N HIS A 89 -2.96 2.95 8.45
CA HIS A 89 -1.61 2.62 8.91
C HIS A 89 -0.56 3.18 7.94
N ALA A 90 -0.65 4.49 7.65
CA ALA A 90 0.24 5.15 6.69
C ALA A 90 1.68 5.31 7.21
N GLY A 91 1.90 5.10 8.52
CA GLY A 91 3.21 5.27 9.14
C GLY A 91 3.49 6.68 9.62
N THR A 92 2.45 7.52 9.76
CA THR A 92 2.55 8.82 10.41
C THR A 92 2.38 8.68 11.92
N ILE A 93 2.66 9.74 12.67
CA ILE A 93 2.49 9.72 14.12
C ILE A 93 1.02 9.51 14.53
N GLU A 94 0.08 9.99 13.72
CA GLU A 94 -1.35 9.83 13.95
C GLU A 94 -1.87 8.46 13.48
N THR A 95 -1.20 7.86 12.51
CA THR A 95 -1.59 6.57 11.90
C THR A 95 -0.38 5.64 11.82
N PRO A 96 0.19 5.23 12.98
CA PRO A 96 1.37 4.37 12.99
C PRO A 96 1.04 2.97 12.48
N ILE A 97 2.06 2.30 11.93
CA ILE A 97 1.96 0.93 11.46
C ILE A 97 2.09 -0.02 12.65
N PRO A 98 1.20 -1.00 12.83
CA PRO A 98 1.38 -2.01 13.88
C PRO A 98 2.69 -2.78 13.67
N ALA A 99 3.55 -2.77 14.69
CA ALA A 99 4.80 -3.49 14.65
C ALA A 99 4.59 -4.98 14.88
N ALA A 100 5.45 -5.80 14.28
CA ALA A 100 5.46 -7.24 14.48
C ALA A 100 6.89 -7.78 14.36
N ARG A 101 7.18 -8.87 15.06
CA ARG A 101 8.48 -9.54 14.95
C ARG A 101 8.64 -10.16 13.56
N GLY A 102 9.77 -9.95 12.93
CA GLY A 102 10.07 -10.47 11.60
C GLY A 102 9.52 -9.65 10.44
N MET A 103 8.92 -8.48 10.69
CA MET A 103 8.46 -7.62 9.61
C MET A 103 9.57 -6.73 9.06
N GLU A 104 9.34 -6.19 7.86
CA GLU A 104 10.19 -5.18 7.26
C GLU A 104 9.77 -3.79 7.77
N TYR A 105 10.73 -3.05 8.30
CA TYR A 105 10.54 -1.68 8.77
C TYR A 105 11.17 -0.70 7.79
N THR A 106 10.51 0.45 7.59
CA THR A 106 11.01 1.53 6.75
C THR A 106 11.47 2.70 7.61
N TYR A 107 12.70 3.16 7.41
CA TYR A 107 13.22 4.33 8.12
C TYR A 107 12.42 5.58 7.77
N GLY A 108 12.08 6.36 8.78
CA GLY A 108 11.26 7.56 8.66
C GLY A 108 9.77 7.34 8.92
N LEU A 109 9.32 6.11 9.07
CA LEU A 109 7.93 5.80 9.41
C LEU A 109 7.76 5.52 10.90
N TYR A 110 6.54 5.74 11.40
CA TYR A 110 6.16 5.50 12.79
C TYR A 110 5.49 4.15 12.94
N TYR A 111 5.80 3.45 14.03
CA TYR A 111 5.30 2.11 14.31
C TYR A 111 4.71 2.06 15.72
N LEU A 112 3.55 1.39 15.84
CA LEU A 112 2.92 1.12 17.14
C LEU A 112 3.42 -0.21 17.68
N ASP A 113 4.04 -0.17 18.84
CA ASP A 113 4.41 -1.37 19.60
C ASP A 113 3.24 -1.75 20.50
N GLU A 114 2.52 -2.79 20.11
CA GLU A 114 1.35 -3.24 20.87
C GLU A 114 1.71 -3.94 22.18
N GLU A 115 2.98 -4.34 22.36
CA GLU A 115 3.43 -4.96 23.61
C GLU A 115 3.56 -3.94 24.75
N ASP A 116 3.94 -2.69 24.44
CA ASP A 116 4.02 -1.61 25.43
C ASP A 116 3.02 -0.47 25.21
N GLY A 117 2.30 -0.46 24.09
CA GLY A 117 1.31 0.53 23.76
C GLY A 117 1.86 1.87 23.27
N ASN A 118 3.16 1.98 23.00
CA ASN A 118 3.81 3.21 22.58
C ASN A 118 4.08 3.24 21.08
N THR A 119 4.21 4.47 20.54
CA THR A 119 4.59 4.70 19.13
C THR A 119 6.08 5.06 19.07
N TYR A 120 6.75 4.52 18.05
CA TYR A 120 8.18 4.71 17.83
C TYR A 120 8.46 5.15 16.41
N LEU A 121 9.42 6.06 16.24
CA LEU A 121 9.96 6.42 14.92
C LEU A 121 11.09 5.44 14.56
N CYS A 122 10.96 4.78 13.42
CA CYS A 122 12.03 3.93 12.89
C CYS A 122 13.10 4.83 12.25
N GLN A 123 14.29 4.84 12.84
CA GLN A 123 15.43 5.60 12.32
C GLN A 123 16.74 5.03 12.85
N ARG A 124 17.80 5.20 12.08
CA ARG A 124 19.14 4.80 12.46
C ARG A 124 20.16 5.81 11.93
N THR A 125 21.15 6.15 12.74
CA THR A 125 22.24 7.05 12.31
C THR A 125 22.97 6.45 11.12
N GLY A 126 23.11 7.25 10.05
CA GLY A 126 23.72 6.81 8.80
C GLY A 126 22.78 6.20 7.78
N GLU A 127 21.52 5.96 8.15
CA GLU A 127 20.49 5.44 7.24
C GLU A 127 19.54 6.55 6.79
N ALA A 128 19.25 6.57 5.49
CA ALA A 128 18.32 7.54 4.90
C ALA A 128 16.87 7.11 5.07
N ALA A 129 15.95 8.08 5.21
CA ALA A 129 14.52 7.82 5.17
C ALA A 129 14.14 7.10 3.86
N GLY A 130 13.27 6.10 3.95
CA GLY A 130 12.87 5.26 2.82
C GLY A 130 13.66 3.96 2.68
N GLY A 131 14.81 3.83 3.31
CA GLY A 131 15.53 2.56 3.43
C GLY A 131 14.77 1.59 4.32
N THR A 132 15.00 0.28 4.14
CA THR A 132 14.27 -0.76 4.87
C THR A 132 15.19 -1.73 5.58
N ILE A 133 14.67 -2.35 6.65
CA ILE A 133 15.35 -3.41 7.39
C ILE A 133 14.33 -4.40 7.94
N VAL A 134 14.67 -5.69 7.93
CA VAL A 134 13.86 -6.73 8.58
C VAL A 134 14.39 -6.95 10.00
N LEU A 135 13.52 -6.83 10.99
CA LEU A 135 13.88 -6.97 12.40
C LEU A 135 13.03 -8.06 13.07
N GLN A 136 13.69 -8.90 13.87
CA GLN A 136 13.05 -9.96 14.65
C GLN A 136 12.61 -9.49 16.05
N TYR A 137 12.79 -8.20 16.34
CA TYR A 137 12.53 -7.58 17.64
C TYR A 137 11.42 -6.55 17.52
N MET A 138 10.78 -6.26 18.66
CA MET A 138 9.81 -5.17 18.75
C MET A 138 10.51 -3.82 18.95
N PRO A 139 9.85 -2.69 18.60
CA PRO A 139 10.48 -1.37 18.73
C PRO A 139 11.02 -1.04 20.12
N HIS A 140 10.33 -1.41 21.19
CA HIS A 140 10.78 -1.13 22.56
C HIS A 140 12.08 -1.85 22.94
N GLU A 141 12.42 -2.93 22.24
CA GLU A 141 13.65 -3.70 22.48
C GLU A 141 14.88 -3.07 21.80
N LEU A 142 14.66 -2.17 20.83
CA LEU A 142 15.71 -1.59 20.00
C LEU A 142 15.75 -0.05 20.08
N ILE A 143 15.32 0.51 21.18
CA ILE A 143 15.38 1.97 21.43
C ILE A 143 16.86 2.40 21.43
N GLY A 144 17.14 3.47 20.68
CA GLY A 144 18.49 4.01 20.53
C GLY A 144 19.30 3.39 19.39
N ASN A 145 18.87 2.24 18.85
CA ASN A 145 19.51 1.61 17.67
C ASN A 145 18.70 1.82 16.40
N TYR A 146 17.46 1.33 16.38
CA TYR A 146 16.57 1.42 15.22
C TYR A 146 15.30 2.23 15.48
N PHE A 147 14.99 2.51 16.74
CA PHE A 147 13.76 3.21 17.12
C PHE A 147 14.03 4.30 18.15
N THR A 148 13.24 5.36 18.04
CA THR A 148 13.20 6.47 18.99
C THR A 148 11.78 6.58 19.52
N ALA A 149 11.64 6.64 20.85
CA ALA A 149 10.33 6.84 21.47
C ALA A 149 9.77 8.23 21.11
N VAL A 150 8.47 8.27 20.87
CA VAL A 150 7.77 9.49 20.50
C VAL A 150 7.00 10.06 21.68
#